data_bf7d6fcac9b2e5adb7eddd003a56a323
#
_entry.id   bf7d6fcac9b2e5adb7eddd003a56a323
#
_cell.length_a   1.000
_cell.length_b   1.000
_cell.length_c   1.000
_cell.angle_alpha   90.00
_cell.angle_beta   90.00
_cell.angle_gamma   90.00
#
_symmetry.space_group_name_H-M   'P 1'
#
loop_
_entity.id
_entity.type
_entity.pdbx_description
1 polymer ?
#
loop_
_entity_poly.entity_id
_entity_poly.type
_entity_poly.pdbx_seq_one_letter_code
_entity_poly.pdbx_strand_id
1 'polypeptide(L)'
;MSICIWCKKIINNPTREHIIPEALGNPVDFMLELCRPCNNNLGHLDQAVIDQFDIPIFNAGVKRKKGKSPIISNRGNVVGRITSTGPEIHVNMENHNVISPDGIKIAPFRGTNRNIKIFVKQDNDNLEISLEFEIFTNRPKFVRGIYKIGFSSLAYFLGTEVAIRDEFDSIREFVLHGKGDRKILIQACTDTLYKNEVNQPLIRNENEYCVRLRLMCFEFLIDLSPNHSLFPIWVQLSRKLYGDDGWKCLP
;
A
#
# COMPACT_ATOMS: atom_id res chain seq x y z
N MET A 1 25.32 1.16 19.63
CA MET A 1 25.25 2.15 18.53
C MET A 1 24.31 1.59 17.50
N SER A 2 23.27 2.34 17.11
CA SER A 2 22.32 1.88 16.07
C SER A 2 22.92 2.08 14.68
N ILE A 3 22.67 1.13 13.78
CA ILE A 3 23.11 1.18 12.38
C ILE A 3 21.87 1.30 11.49
N CYS A 4 21.91 2.18 10.50
CA CYS A 4 20.81 2.34 9.55
C CYS A 4 20.73 1.15 8.60
N ILE A 5 19.58 0.49 8.54
CA ILE A 5 19.38 -0.70 7.68
C ILE A 5 19.48 -0.38 6.18
N TRP A 6 19.30 0.89 5.79
CA TRP A 6 19.32 1.31 4.40
C TRP A 6 20.72 1.67 3.89
N CYS A 7 21.51 2.44 4.64
CA CYS A 7 22.82 2.89 4.21
C CYS A 7 23.99 2.25 4.99
N LYS A 8 23.72 1.39 5.96
CA LYS A 8 24.68 0.70 6.83
C LYS A 8 25.60 1.64 7.65
N LYS A 9 25.27 2.92 7.76
CA LYS A 9 26.03 3.89 8.53
C LYS A 9 25.54 3.96 9.97
N ILE A 10 26.43 4.30 10.89
CA ILE A 10 26.11 4.57 12.29
C ILE A 10 25.13 5.75 12.35
N ILE A 11 24.10 5.62 13.16
CA ILE A 11 23.08 6.65 13.36
C ILE A 11 23.49 7.52 14.55
N ASN A 12 23.89 8.75 14.28
CA ASN A 12 24.20 9.72 15.34
C ASN A 12 22.94 10.40 15.88
N ASN A 13 21.97 10.71 15.00
CA ASN A 13 20.69 11.32 15.33
C ASN A 13 19.56 10.48 14.72
N PRO A 14 19.02 9.50 15.46
CA PRO A 14 17.97 8.63 14.97
C PRO A 14 16.68 9.40 14.72
N THR A 15 15.98 9.01 13.67
CA THR A 15 14.60 9.40 13.41
C THR A 15 13.75 8.16 13.47
N ARG A 16 12.56 8.26 14.10
CA ARG A 16 11.58 7.18 14.09
C ARG A 16 10.83 7.17 12.78
N GLU A 17 10.82 6.03 12.15
CA GLU A 17 10.09 5.77 10.91
C GLU A 17 9.01 4.73 11.16
N HIS A 18 7.78 5.05 10.80
CA HIS A 18 6.69 4.09 10.80
C HIS A 18 6.92 3.05 9.71
N ILE A 19 6.92 1.76 10.06
CA ILE A 19 7.11 0.68 9.08
C ILE A 19 5.96 0.67 8.09
N ILE A 20 4.72 0.69 8.59
CA ILE A 20 3.55 0.99 7.77
C ILE A 20 3.29 2.50 7.90
N PRO A 21 3.09 3.25 6.80
CA PRO A 21 2.79 4.66 6.88
C PRO A 21 1.63 4.99 7.82
N GLU A 22 1.80 5.99 8.69
CA GLU A 22 0.78 6.39 9.67
C GLU A 22 -0.58 6.72 9.00
N ALA A 23 -0.55 7.26 7.79
CA ALA A 23 -1.76 7.58 7.03
C ALA A 23 -2.61 6.35 6.66
N LEU A 24 -2.03 5.16 6.72
CA LEU A 24 -2.75 3.89 6.55
C LEU A 24 -3.32 3.35 7.86
N GLY A 25 -3.13 4.03 8.99
CA GLY A 25 -3.58 3.57 10.31
C GLY A 25 -2.59 2.60 10.97
N ASN A 26 -1.30 2.91 10.90
CA ASN A 26 -0.27 2.08 11.55
C ASN A 26 -0.44 2.02 13.08
N PRO A 27 -0.22 0.85 13.71
CA PRO A 27 -0.05 0.76 15.15
C PRO A 27 1.10 1.66 15.64
N VAL A 28 0.89 2.34 16.76
CA VAL A 28 1.79 3.41 17.27
C VAL A 28 3.23 2.93 17.49
N ASP A 29 3.43 1.66 17.85
CA ASP A 29 4.72 1.11 18.25
C ASP A 29 5.47 0.35 17.13
N PHE A 30 4.90 0.26 15.93
CA PHE A 30 5.51 -0.45 14.82
C PHE A 30 6.45 0.48 14.03
N MET A 31 7.64 0.73 14.60
CA MET A 31 8.61 1.72 14.12
C MET A 31 10.04 1.17 14.12
N LEU A 32 10.89 1.78 13.29
CA LEU A 32 12.34 1.59 13.26
C LEU A 32 13.09 2.90 13.42
N GLU A 33 14.32 2.82 13.93
CA GLU A 33 15.26 3.93 13.92
C GLU A 33 16.05 3.96 12.60
N LEU A 34 15.96 5.08 11.91
CA LEU A 34 16.70 5.34 10.67
C LEU A 34 17.54 6.61 10.77
N CYS A 35 18.57 6.71 9.96
CA CYS A 35 19.25 7.99 9.79
C CYS A 35 18.33 8.96 9.02
N ARG A 36 18.37 10.25 9.38
CA ARG A 36 17.52 11.28 8.76
C ARG A 36 17.60 11.34 7.23
N PRO A 37 18.79 11.22 6.59
CA PRO A 37 18.86 11.21 5.13
C PRO A 37 18.07 10.06 4.49
N CYS A 38 18.18 8.85 5.02
CA CYS A 38 17.43 7.71 4.49
C CYS A 38 15.93 7.86 4.72
N ASN A 39 15.51 8.27 5.93
CA ASN A 39 14.11 8.49 6.24
C ASN A 39 13.48 9.53 5.29
N ASN A 40 14.12 10.69 5.11
CA ASN A 40 13.62 11.72 4.19
C ASN A 40 13.57 11.24 2.74
N ASN A 41 14.58 10.48 2.30
CA ASN A 41 14.67 10.01 0.93
C ASN A 41 13.60 8.95 0.59
N LEU A 42 13.11 8.20 1.57
CA LEU A 42 12.12 7.14 1.36
C LEU A 42 10.67 7.61 1.44
N GLY A 43 10.42 8.81 1.93
CA GLY A 43 9.06 9.34 2.11
C GLY A 43 8.22 9.38 0.83
N HIS A 44 8.84 9.52 -0.35
CA HIS A 44 8.12 9.46 -1.63
C HIS A 44 7.57 8.06 -1.95
N LEU A 45 8.16 7.00 -1.39
CA LEU A 45 7.65 5.63 -1.52
C LEU A 45 6.43 5.41 -0.62
N ASP A 46 6.46 5.98 0.59
CA ASP A 46 5.29 5.97 1.48
C ASP A 46 4.10 6.67 0.83
N GLN A 47 4.34 7.83 0.22
CA GLN A 47 3.30 8.54 -0.50
C GLN A 47 2.75 7.71 -1.67
N ALA A 48 3.62 6.99 -2.41
CA ALA A 48 3.20 6.13 -3.50
C ALA A 48 2.33 4.95 -3.02
N VAL A 49 2.58 4.43 -1.82
CA VAL A 49 1.71 3.42 -1.19
C VAL A 49 0.40 4.04 -0.74
N ILE A 50 0.44 5.16 -0.01
CA ILE A 50 -0.76 5.85 0.50
C ILE A 50 -1.72 6.21 -0.64
N ASP A 51 -1.19 6.69 -1.76
CA ASP A 51 -2.00 7.10 -2.92
C ASP A 51 -2.78 5.95 -3.55
N GLN A 52 -2.34 4.70 -3.36
CA GLN A 52 -3.07 3.52 -3.85
C GLN A 52 -4.23 3.13 -2.91
N PHE A 53 -4.18 3.54 -1.66
CA PHE A 53 -5.14 3.16 -0.62
C PHE A 53 -6.04 4.31 -0.17
N ASP A 54 -6.06 5.44 -0.87
CA ASP A 54 -6.85 6.61 -0.46
C ASP A 54 -8.35 6.29 -0.32
N ILE A 55 -8.93 5.50 -1.24
CA ILE A 55 -10.33 5.06 -1.18
C ILE A 55 -10.56 4.05 -0.05
N PRO A 56 -9.79 2.96 0.09
CA PRO A 56 -9.86 2.10 1.26
C PRO A 56 -9.71 2.84 2.60
N ILE A 57 -8.76 3.79 2.69
CA ILE A 57 -8.56 4.63 3.88
C ILE A 57 -9.82 5.45 4.19
N PHE A 58 -10.43 6.04 3.17
CA PHE A 58 -11.66 6.82 3.30
C PHE A 58 -12.81 5.95 3.78
N ASN A 59 -13.03 4.80 3.14
CA ASN A 59 -14.10 3.87 3.49
C ASN A 59 -13.93 3.29 4.91
N ALA A 60 -12.70 3.05 5.33
CA ALA A 60 -12.37 2.58 6.68
C ALA A 60 -12.49 3.68 7.75
N GLY A 61 -12.72 4.93 7.36
CA GLY A 61 -12.81 6.05 8.29
C GLY A 61 -11.50 6.36 9.02
N VAL A 62 -10.35 5.93 8.49
CA VAL A 62 -9.04 6.18 9.09
C VAL A 62 -8.78 7.68 9.16
N LYS A 63 -8.57 8.19 10.37
CA LYS A 63 -8.30 9.62 10.59
C LYS A 63 -6.84 9.94 10.29
N ARG A 64 -6.61 11.02 9.54
CA ARG A 64 -5.28 11.60 9.35
C ARG A 64 -4.84 12.36 10.61
N LYS A 65 -3.57 12.76 10.65
CA LYS A 65 -3.05 13.67 11.70
C LYS A 65 -4.04 14.81 11.99
N LYS A 66 -4.25 15.10 13.25
CA LYS A 66 -5.19 16.12 13.74
C LYS A 66 -6.67 15.79 13.46
N GLY A 67 -7.04 14.51 13.34
CA GLY A 67 -8.42 14.07 13.20
C GLY A 67 -9.09 14.43 11.86
N LYS A 68 -8.33 14.90 10.88
CA LYS A 68 -8.87 15.23 9.54
C LYS A 68 -9.29 13.98 8.79
N SER A 69 -10.39 14.08 8.06
CA SER A 69 -10.81 13.02 7.14
C SER A 69 -9.76 12.77 6.05
N PRO A 70 -9.59 11.52 5.61
CA PRO A 70 -8.75 11.23 4.46
C PRO A 70 -9.26 11.96 3.22
N ILE A 71 -8.38 12.15 2.26
CA ILE A 71 -8.67 12.85 1.01
C ILE A 71 -8.49 11.85 -0.11
N ILE A 72 -9.54 11.63 -0.90
CA ILE A 72 -9.43 10.82 -2.12
C ILE A 72 -8.80 11.68 -3.22
N SER A 73 -7.76 11.12 -3.85
CA SER A 73 -6.98 11.83 -4.85
C SER A 73 -7.55 11.57 -6.25
N ASN A 74 -8.42 12.45 -6.74
CA ASN A 74 -8.83 12.46 -8.15
C ASN A 74 -9.07 13.87 -8.68
N ARG A 75 -8.79 14.11 -9.95
CA ARG A 75 -9.11 15.36 -10.67
C ARG A 75 -9.98 15.04 -11.89
N GLY A 76 -11.13 15.66 -11.99
CA GLY A 76 -11.96 15.57 -13.16
C GLY A 76 -13.41 15.22 -12.86
N ASN A 77 -14.16 14.98 -13.90
CA ASN A 77 -15.54 14.51 -13.80
C ASN A 77 -15.53 13.00 -13.54
N VAL A 78 -16.27 12.58 -12.55
CA VAL A 78 -16.51 11.19 -12.28
C VAL A 78 -17.87 10.83 -12.86
N VAL A 79 -17.88 9.81 -13.70
CA VAL A 79 -19.10 9.27 -14.29
C VAL A 79 -19.55 8.10 -13.45
N GLY A 80 -20.78 8.15 -12.98
CA GLY A 80 -21.39 7.10 -12.17
C GLY A 80 -22.76 6.71 -12.70
N ARG A 81 -23.38 5.74 -12.06
CA ARG A 81 -24.76 5.32 -12.34
C ARG A 81 -25.53 5.17 -11.05
N ILE A 82 -26.80 5.52 -11.06
CA ILE A 82 -27.68 5.36 -9.89
C ILE A 82 -27.94 3.88 -9.57
N THR A 83 -27.78 3.01 -10.55
CA THR A 83 -27.71 1.54 -10.40
C THR A 83 -26.82 0.99 -11.49
N SER A 84 -26.47 -0.30 -11.48
CA SER A 84 -25.72 -0.92 -12.58
C SER A 84 -26.41 -0.78 -13.95
N THR A 85 -27.73 -0.58 -13.98
CA THR A 85 -28.58 -0.42 -15.15
C THR A 85 -29.29 0.94 -15.22
N GLY A 86 -29.11 1.79 -14.19
CA GLY A 86 -29.75 3.09 -14.09
C GLY A 86 -29.10 4.19 -14.95
N PRO A 87 -29.71 5.38 -14.95
CA PRO A 87 -29.18 6.51 -15.69
C PRO A 87 -27.79 6.90 -15.20
N GLU A 88 -26.94 7.28 -16.14
CA GLU A 88 -25.61 7.80 -15.86
C GLU A 88 -25.71 9.15 -15.16
N ILE A 89 -24.98 9.31 -14.07
CA ILE A 89 -24.86 10.58 -13.34
C ILE A 89 -23.44 11.11 -13.48
N HIS A 90 -23.33 12.41 -13.68
CA HIS A 90 -22.07 13.13 -13.69
C HIS A 90 -21.86 13.78 -12.33
N VAL A 91 -20.79 13.38 -11.65
CA VAL A 91 -20.38 14.01 -10.40
C VAL A 91 -19.28 15.01 -10.70
N ASN A 92 -19.59 16.27 -10.56
CA ASN A 92 -18.59 17.34 -10.73
C ASN A 92 -17.77 17.49 -9.47
N MET A 93 -16.44 17.56 -9.64
CA MET A 93 -15.48 17.64 -8.54
C MET A 93 -14.96 19.07 -8.43
N GLU A 94 -15.71 19.92 -7.75
CA GLU A 94 -15.28 21.26 -7.43
C GLU A 94 -14.65 21.35 -6.04
N ASN A 95 -13.58 22.11 -5.92
CA ASN A 95 -12.91 22.42 -4.65
C ASN A 95 -12.59 21.21 -3.79
N HIS A 96 -12.13 20.11 -4.41
CA HIS A 96 -11.77 18.86 -3.72
C HIS A 96 -12.95 18.12 -3.06
N ASN A 97 -14.17 18.38 -3.51
CA ASN A 97 -15.37 17.67 -3.07
C ASN A 97 -16.05 17.01 -4.26
N VAL A 98 -16.62 15.84 -4.04
CA VAL A 98 -17.63 15.28 -4.95
C VAL A 98 -18.97 15.82 -4.51
N ILE A 99 -19.61 16.47 -5.45
CA ILE A 99 -20.96 17.00 -5.25
C ILE A 99 -21.87 16.26 -6.24
N SER A 100 -22.95 15.66 -5.76
CA SER A 100 -23.96 15.08 -6.63
C SER A 100 -24.65 16.19 -7.43
N PRO A 101 -25.36 15.87 -8.53
CA PRO A 101 -26.18 16.84 -9.24
C PRO A 101 -27.15 17.61 -8.33
N ASP A 102 -27.57 17.02 -7.21
CA ASP A 102 -28.47 17.63 -6.22
C ASP A 102 -27.73 18.44 -5.14
N GLY A 103 -26.43 18.69 -5.33
CA GLY A 103 -25.62 19.47 -4.40
C GLY A 103 -25.16 18.72 -3.13
N ILE A 104 -25.36 17.41 -3.06
CA ILE A 104 -24.94 16.60 -1.91
C ILE A 104 -23.42 16.37 -1.97
N LYS A 105 -22.72 16.74 -0.90
CA LYS A 105 -21.29 16.50 -0.76
C LYS A 105 -21.03 15.04 -0.40
N ILE A 106 -20.49 14.27 -1.34
CA ILE A 106 -20.24 12.84 -1.19
C ILE A 106 -18.88 12.55 -0.53
N ALA A 107 -17.81 13.21 -0.99
CA ALA A 107 -16.47 13.01 -0.44
C ALA A 107 -15.52 14.17 -0.78
N PRO A 108 -14.45 14.41 0.02
CA PRO A 108 -13.37 15.30 -0.37
C PRO A 108 -12.39 14.55 -1.29
N PHE A 109 -12.08 15.12 -2.47
CA PHE A 109 -11.14 14.54 -3.42
C PHE A 109 -9.92 15.44 -3.66
N ARG A 110 -8.76 14.85 -3.89
CA ARG A 110 -7.57 15.49 -4.44
C ARG A 110 -7.19 14.84 -5.77
N GLY A 111 -6.79 15.68 -6.72
CA GLY A 111 -6.60 15.25 -8.07
C GLY A 111 -5.47 14.26 -8.35
N THR A 112 -5.81 13.09 -8.83
CA THR A 112 -4.96 12.20 -9.60
C THR A 112 -5.70 11.71 -10.84
N ASN A 113 -4.95 11.19 -11.84
CA ASN A 113 -5.51 10.73 -13.12
C ASN A 113 -6.12 9.32 -13.00
N ARG A 114 -6.87 9.02 -11.95
CA ARG A 114 -7.54 7.73 -11.82
C ARG A 114 -8.94 7.78 -12.40
N ASN A 115 -9.32 6.72 -13.10
CA ASN A 115 -10.70 6.50 -13.49
C ASN A 115 -11.46 5.93 -12.28
N ILE A 116 -12.37 6.70 -11.73
CA ILE A 116 -13.28 6.26 -10.66
C ILE A 116 -14.68 6.26 -11.24
N LYS A 117 -15.37 5.13 -11.11
CA LYS A 117 -16.80 5.03 -11.39
C LYS A 117 -17.55 5.02 -10.06
N ILE A 118 -18.55 5.86 -9.95
CA ILE A 118 -19.42 5.92 -8.77
C ILE A 118 -20.77 5.34 -9.17
N PHE A 119 -21.23 4.37 -8.42
CA PHE A 119 -22.57 3.82 -8.54
C PHE A 119 -23.36 4.26 -7.31
N VAL A 120 -24.48 4.90 -7.53
CA VAL A 120 -25.41 5.33 -6.48
C VAL A 120 -26.70 4.55 -6.62
N LYS A 121 -27.06 3.82 -5.58
CA LYS A 121 -28.34 3.13 -5.47
C LYS A 121 -29.13 3.81 -4.38
N GLN A 122 -30.34 4.24 -4.70
CA GLN A 122 -31.29 4.76 -3.73
C GLN A 122 -32.39 3.72 -3.52
N ASP A 123 -32.60 3.33 -2.27
CA ASP A 123 -33.66 2.42 -1.87
C ASP A 123 -34.38 3.05 -0.68
N ASN A 124 -35.59 3.59 -0.94
CA ASN A 124 -36.35 4.40 0.02
C ASN A 124 -35.48 5.55 0.59
N ASP A 125 -35.25 5.51 1.90
CA ASP A 125 -34.45 6.53 2.61
C ASP A 125 -32.96 6.23 2.68
N ASN A 126 -32.50 5.10 2.10
CA ASN A 126 -31.11 4.69 2.13
C ASN A 126 -30.39 5.01 0.79
N LEU A 127 -29.24 5.64 0.89
CA LEU A 127 -28.35 5.89 -0.23
C LEU A 127 -27.12 4.96 -0.14
N GLU A 128 -27.02 4.03 -1.07
CA GLU A 128 -25.85 3.17 -1.20
C GLU A 128 -24.93 3.74 -2.30
N ILE A 129 -23.67 4.01 -1.95
CA ILE A 129 -22.67 4.50 -2.88
C ILE A 129 -21.60 3.45 -3.05
N SER A 130 -21.46 2.90 -4.25
CA SER A 130 -20.41 1.97 -4.61
C SER A 130 -19.38 2.67 -5.49
N LEU A 131 -18.12 2.41 -5.23
CA LEU A 131 -16.98 2.98 -5.95
C LEU A 131 -16.24 1.86 -6.68
N GLU A 132 -16.14 1.97 -8.01
CA GLU A 132 -15.25 1.14 -8.83
C GLU A 132 -14.06 2.02 -9.25
N PHE A 133 -12.85 1.58 -8.97
CA PHE A 133 -11.66 2.37 -9.24
C PHE A 133 -10.46 1.49 -9.64
N GLU A 134 -9.61 2.06 -10.45
CA GLU A 134 -8.36 1.41 -10.82
C GLU A 134 -7.31 1.66 -9.74
N ILE A 135 -6.71 0.56 -9.24
CA ILE A 135 -5.63 0.58 -8.25
C ILE A 135 -4.29 0.23 -8.92
N PHE A 136 -3.20 0.63 -8.25
CA PHE A 136 -1.82 0.31 -8.66
C PHE A 136 -1.38 0.95 -9.98
N THR A 137 -1.78 2.22 -10.19
CA THR A 137 -1.44 2.98 -11.40
C THR A 137 0.05 3.36 -11.51
N ASN A 138 0.73 3.57 -10.36
CA ASN A 138 2.18 3.86 -10.30
C ASN A 138 2.95 2.65 -9.76
N ARG A 139 2.92 1.56 -10.50
CA ARG A 139 3.42 0.26 -10.07
C ARG A 139 4.88 0.25 -9.60
N PRO A 140 5.88 0.83 -10.30
CA PRO A 140 7.27 0.71 -9.86
C PRO A 140 7.54 1.33 -8.49
N LYS A 141 7.01 2.54 -8.22
CA LYS A 141 7.18 3.18 -6.90
C LYS A 141 6.36 2.49 -5.83
N PHE A 142 5.17 2.01 -6.17
CA PHE A 142 4.32 1.24 -5.27
C PHE A 142 5.01 -0.05 -4.84
N VAL A 143 5.51 -0.85 -5.80
CA VAL A 143 6.23 -2.11 -5.49
C VAL A 143 7.45 -1.84 -4.61
N ARG A 144 8.24 -0.79 -4.91
CA ARG A 144 9.37 -0.38 -4.05
C ARG A 144 8.90 0.00 -2.65
N GLY A 145 7.77 0.68 -2.51
CA GLY A 145 7.16 1.03 -1.22
C GLY A 145 6.73 -0.21 -0.42
N ILE A 146 6.14 -1.20 -1.08
CA ILE A 146 5.81 -2.49 -0.47
C ILE A 146 7.08 -3.23 -0.02
N TYR A 147 8.15 -3.23 -0.83
CA TYR A 147 9.45 -3.77 -0.43
C TYR A 147 10.08 -3.01 0.75
N LYS A 148 9.94 -1.67 0.79
CA LYS A 148 10.35 -0.86 1.96
C LYS A 148 9.68 -1.37 3.23
N ILE A 149 8.36 -1.55 3.21
CA ILE A 149 7.58 -2.06 4.35
C ILE A 149 8.05 -3.46 4.72
N GLY A 150 8.16 -4.37 3.76
CA GLY A 150 8.59 -5.75 3.99
C GLY A 150 9.99 -5.86 4.58
N PHE A 151 10.96 -5.11 4.04
CA PHE A 151 12.34 -5.13 4.54
C PHE A 151 12.47 -4.44 5.91
N SER A 152 11.75 -3.36 6.15
CA SER A 152 11.67 -2.74 7.47
C SER A 152 11.03 -3.68 8.50
N SER A 153 10.03 -4.47 8.09
CA SER A 153 9.41 -5.48 8.95
C SER A 153 10.39 -6.61 9.29
N LEU A 154 11.20 -7.06 8.32
CA LEU A 154 12.26 -8.04 8.59
C LEU A 154 13.23 -7.52 9.65
N ALA A 155 13.68 -6.26 9.53
CA ALA A 155 14.57 -5.64 10.51
C ALA A 155 13.93 -5.51 11.90
N TYR A 156 12.63 -5.26 11.96
CA TYR A 156 11.89 -5.16 13.22
C TYR A 156 11.79 -6.51 13.95
N PHE A 157 11.50 -7.58 13.23
CA PHE A 157 11.28 -8.90 13.83
C PHE A 157 12.58 -9.69 14.08
N LEU A 158 13.55 -9.56 13.17
CA LEU A 158 14.79 -10.35 13.21
C LEU A 158 16.00 -9.56 13.72
N GLY A 159 15.86 -8.26 13.91
CA GLY A 159 16.94 -7.38 14.37
C GLY A 159 17.68 -6.67 13.21
N THR A 160 18.26 -5.54 13.57
CA THR A 160 19.03 -4.72 12.63
C THR A 160 20.28 -5.46 12.13
N GLU A 161 20.90 -6.29 12.96
CA GLU A 161 22.09 -7.10 12.63
C GLU A 161 21.82 -8.09 11.49
N VAL A 162 20.63 -8.61 11.36
CA VAL A 162 20.22 -9.42 10.21
C VAL A 162 20.05 -8.53 8.99
N ALA A 163 19.30 -7.44 9.12
CA ALA A 163 18.96 -6.57 8.00
C ALA A 163 20.17 -5.85 7.37
N ILE A 164 21.28 -5.63 8.10
CA ILE A 164 22.49 -4.99 7.54
C ILE A 164 23.40 -5.93 6.76
N ARG A 165 23.15 -7.23 6.73
CA ARG A 165 23.95 -8.20 5.99
C ARG A 165 24.00 -7.86 4.50
N ASP A 166 25.12 -8.19 3.85
CA ASP A 166 25.35 -7.87 2.44
C ASP A 166 24.40 -8.62 1.50
N GLU A 167 23.87 -9.75 1.90
CA GLU A 167 22.89 -10.53 1.17
C GLU A 167 21.64 -9.71 0.80
N PHE A 168 21.31 -8.69 1.57
CA PHE A 168 20.18 -7.79 1.32
C PHE A 168 20.54 -6.52 0.51
N ASP A 169 21.78 -6.39 0.02
CA ASP A 169 22.17 -5.21 -0.77
C ASP A 169 21.34 -5.04 -2.03
N SER A 170 20.97 -6.15 -2.68
CA SER A 170 20.07 -6.11 -3.85
C SER A 170 18.69 -5.54 -3.52
N ILE A 171 18.16 -5.76 -2.31
CA ILE A 171 16.89 -5.18 -1.85
C ILE A 171 17.07 -3.69 -1.59
N ARG A 172 18.17 -3.29 -0.94
CA ARG A 172 18.48 -1.88 -0.71
C ARG A 172 18.62 -1.10 -2.02
N GLU A 173 19.36 -1.64 -2.98
CA GLU A 173 19.50 -1.04 -4.31
C GLU A 173 18.15 -0.92 -5.04
N PHE A 174 17.31 -1.94 -4.95
CA PHE A 174 15.97 -1.88 -5.52
C PHE A 174 15.12 -0.79 -4.85
N VAL A 175 15.05 -0.76 -3.52
CA VAL A 175 14.20 0.21 -2.80
C VAL A 175 14.73 1.63 -2.93
N LEU A 176 16.04 1.86 -2.74
CA LEU A 176 16.61 3.21 -2.77
C LEU A 176 16.70 3.78 -4.20
N HIS A 177 17.04 2.94 -5.18
CA HIS A 177 17.43 3.40 -6.51
C HIS A 177 16.59 2.82 -7.65
N GLY A 178 15.71 1.86 -7.38
CA GLY A 178 14.91 1.18 -8.40
C GLY A 178 15.71 0.26 -9.29
N LYS A 179 16.89 -0.21 -8.83
CA LYS A 179 17.73 -1.13 -9.59
C LYS A 179 17.28 -2.58 -9.37
N GLY A 180 17.20 -3.33 -10.45
CA GLY A 180 16.75 -4.72 -10.44
C GLY A 180 15.27 -4.86 -10.77
N ASP A 181 14.85 -6.10 -11.01
CA ASP A 181 13.46 -6.46 -11.34
C ASP A 181 12.90 -7.32 -10.20
N ARG A 182 12.21 -6.69 -9.26
CA ARG A 182 11.53 -7.35 -8.16
C ARG A 182 10.02 -7.19 -8.26
N LYS A 183 9.33 -8.28 -8.04
CA LYS A 183 7.87 -8.39 -8.17
C LYS A 183 7.26 -8.79 -6.84
N ILE A 184 5.99 -8.51 -6.68
CA ILE A 184 5.20 -8.94 -5.53
C ILE A 184 3.98 -9.74 -5.99
N LEU A 185 3.53 -10.63 -5.13
CA LEU A 185 2.20 -11.23 -5.30
C LEU A 185 1.19 -10.46 -4.47
N ILE A 186 0.02 -10.24 -5.04
CA ILE A 186 -1.09 -9.53 -4.41
C ILE A 186 -2.39 -10.29 -4.60
N GLN A 187 -3.23 -10.28 -3.57
CA GLN A 187 -4.63 -10.70 -3.67
C GLN A 187 -5.54 -9.76 -2.87
N ALA A 188 -6.80 -9.66 -3.28
CA ALA A 188 -7.81 -8.99 -2.47
C ALA A 188 -8.23 -9.92 -1.32
N CYS A 189 -8.45 -9.34 -0.13
CA CYS A 189 -8.99 -10.08 1.00
C CYS A 189 -10.49 -10.30 0.79
N THR A 190 -10.97 -11.47 1.18
CA THR A 190 -12.40 -11.81 1.11
C THR A 190 -13.21 -11.22 2.26
N ASP A 191 -12.55 -10.86 3.36
CA ASP A 191 -13.19 -10.22 4.49
C ASP A 191 -13.29 -8.70 4.27
N THR A 192 -14.34 -8.11 4.79
CA THR A 192 -14.62 -6.66 4.70
C THR A 192 -13.85 -5.83 5.72
N LEU A 193 -13.02 -6.45 6.54
CA LEU A 193 -12.28 -5.75 7.58
C LEU A 193 -11.05 -5.06 7.01
N TYR A 194 -11.05 -3.73 7.07
CA TYR A 194 -9.87 -2.92 6.76
C TYR A 194 -8.90 -2.96 7.93
N LYS A 195 -7.83 -3.73 7.81
CA LYS A 195 -6.76 -3.76 8.82
C LYS A 195 -5.38 -3.84 8.18
N ASN A 196 -4.40 -3.37 8.95
CA ASN A 196 -3.00 -3.50 8.59
C ASN A 196 -2.37 -4.55 9.50
N GLU A 197 -1.64 -5.47 8.90
CA GLU A 197 -1.04 -6.59 9.60
C GLU A 197 0.26 -6.99 8.90
N VAL A 198 1.29 -7.20 9.67
CA VAL A 198 2.54 -7.75 9.17
C VAL A 198 2.83 -9.01 9.95
N ASN A 199 2.96 -10.10 9.24
CA ASN A 199 3.34 -11.36 9.88
C ASN A 199 4.85 -11.39 10.08
N GLN A 200 5.27 -12.09 11.13
CA GLN A 200 6.69 -12.39 11.32
C GLN A 200 7.25 -13.03 10.04
N PRO A 201 8.45 -12.61 9.60
CA PRO A 201 9.05 -13.17 8.39
C PRO A 201 9.18 -14.68 8.46
N LEU A 202 8.74 -15.36 7.40
CA LEU A 202 8.95 -16.78 7.24
C LEU A 202 10.37 -17.00 6.68
N ILE A 203 11.12 -17.87 7.32
CA ILE A 203 12.47 -18.26 6.90
C ILE A 203 12.37 -19.70 6.39
N ARG A 204 12.69 -19.91 5.11
CA ARG A 204 12.67 -21.25 4.53
C ARG A 204 14.04 -21.94 4.61
N ASN A 205 15.07 -21.23 4.21
CA ASN A 205 16.45 -21.64 4.31
C ASN A 205 17.24 -20.48 4.92
N GLU A 206 18.54 -20.64 5.17
CA GLU A 206 19.36 -19.62 5.80
C GLU A 206 19.25 -18.22 5.18
N ASN A 207 18.93 -18.12 3.88
CA ASN A 207 18.88 -16.86 3.09
C ASN A 207 17.57 -16.65 2.35
N GLU A 208 16.52 -17.42 2.62
CA GLU A 208 15.23 -17.27 1.95
C GLU A 208 14.19 -16.72 2.94
N TYR A 209 13.86 -15.46 2.78
CA TYR A 209 12.94 -14.73 3.65
C TYR A 209 11.69 -14.30 2.89
N CYS A 210 10.56 -14.47 3.50
CA CYS A 210 9.26 -14.04 3.00
C CYS A 210 8.52 -13.20 4.04
N VAL A 211 7.94 -12.10 3.62
CA VAL A 211 7.02 -11.33 4.44
C VAL A 211 5.63 -11.38 3.82
N ARG A 212 4.64 -11.77 4.63
CA ARG A 212 3.24 -11.59 4.31
C ARG A 212 2.77 -10.30 4.98
N LEU A 213 2.30 -9.38 4.16
CA LEU A 213 1.83 -8.06 4.57
C LEU A 213 0.37 -7.94 4.17
N ARG A 214 -0.48 -7.49 5.09
CA ARG A 214 -1.83 -7.05 4.79
C ARG A 214 -1.90 -5.54 4.97
N LEU A 215 -2.34 -4.85 3.93
CA LEU A 215 -2.68 -3.44 3.98
C LEU A 215 -4.12 -3.27 3.54
N MET A 216 -4.94 -2.81 4.45
CA MET A 216 -6.37 -2.62 4.23
C MET A 216 -7.05 -3.91 3.76
N CYS A 217 -7.56 -3.91 2.53
CA CYS A 217 -8.27 -5.04 1.91
C CYS A 217 -7.39 -5.89 0.97
N PHE A 218 -6.06 -5.73 1.02
CA PHE A 218 -5.14 -6.49 0.17
C PHE A 218 -4.06 -7.18 0.97
N GLU A 219 -3.70 -8.37 0.52
CA GLU A 219 -2.54 -9.10 1.01
C GLU A 219 -1.43 -9.10 -0.03
N PHE A 220 -0.20 -9.06 0.47
CA PHE A 220 1.02 -9.05 -0.33
C PHE A 220 1.96 -10.14 0.18
N LEU A 221 2.57 -10.89 -0.75
CA LEU A 221 3.72 -11.72 -0.47
C LEU A 221 4.96 -11.08 -1.08
N ILE A 222 5.95 -10.86 -0.22
CA ILE A 222 7.17 -10.13 -0.53
C ILE A 222 8.35 -11.08 -0.36
N ASP A 223 9.01 -11.37 -1.47
CA ASP A 223 10.23 -12.18 -1.50
C ASP A 223 11.44 -11.31 -1.16
N LEU A 224 11.98 -11.48 0.04
CA LEU A 224 13.17 -10.79 0.51
C LEU A 224 14.45 -11.62 0.32
N SER A 225 14.38 -12.76 -0.36
CA SER A 225 15.58 -13.51 -0.70
C SER A 225 16.49 -12.72 -1.66
N PRO A 226 17.81 -12.85 -1.54
CA PRO A 226 18.78 -12.09 -2.33
C PRO A 226 18.54 -12.19 -3.83
N ASN A 227 18.26 -13.38 -4.32
CA ASN A 227 18.09 -13.70 -5.74
C ASN A 227 16.61 -13.77 -6.18
N HIS A 228 15.67 -13.28 -5.34
CA HIS A 228 14.25 -13.37 -5.62
C HIS A 228 13.79 -14.81 -5.95
N SER A 229 14.35 -15.79 -5.23
CA SER A 229 14.25 -17.22 -5.53
C SER A 229 12.89 -17.82 -5.16
N LEU A 230 12.17 -17.25 -4.21
CA LEU A 230 10.87 -17.73 -3.77
C LEU A 230 9.73 -17.33 -4.72
N PHE A 231 9.87 -16.21 -5.41
CA PHE A 231 8.82 -15.65 -6.23
C PHE A 231 8.32 -16.59 -7.34
N PRO A 232 9.17 -17.24 -8.16
CA PRO A 232 8.73 -18.18 -9.17
C PRO A 232 7.96 -19.38 -8.60
N ILE A 233 8.40 -19.85 -7.42
CA ILE A 233 7.75 -20.97 -6.73
C ILE A 233 6.33 -20.59 -6.32
N TRP A 234 6.14 -19.40 -5.75
CA TRP A 234 4.82 -18.93 -5.34
C TRP A 234 3.87 -18.67 -6.49
N VAL A 235 4.38 -18.16 -7.62
CA VAL A 235 3.57 -17.98 -8.83
C VAL A 235 3.02 -19.33 -9.30
N GLN A 236 3.86 -20.38 -9.32
CA GLN A 236 3.43 -21.72 -9.71
C GLN A 236 2.42 -22.30 -8.71
N LEU A 237 2.67 -22.16 -7.40
CA LEU A 237 1.76 -22.65 -6.37
C LEU A 237 0.41 -21.93 -6.41
N SER A 238 0.42 -20.60 -6.57
CA SER A 238 -0.80 -19.81 -6.69
C SER A 238 -1.67 -20.27 -7.86
N ARG A 239 -1.07 -20.41 -9.04
CA ARG A 239 -1.78 -20.90 -10.22
C ARG A 239 -2.34 -22.31 -10.03
N LYS A 240 -1.58 -23.19 -9.37
CA LYS A 240 -2.02 -24.57 -9.10
C LYS A 240 -3.20 -24.64 -8.13
N LEU A 241 -3.21 -23.78 -7.10
CA LEU A 241 -4.20 -23.83 -6.02
C LEU A 241 -5.46 -23.02 -6.31
N TYR A 242 -5.33 -21.89 -7.00
CA TYR A 242 -6.39 -20.88 -7.13
C TYR A 242 -6.71 -20.51 -8.58
N GLY A 243 -6.00 -21.08 -9.57
CA GLY A 243 -6.19 -20.69 -10.98
C GLY A 243 -5.88 -19.21 -11.21
N ASP A 244 -6.67 -18.58 -12.08
CA ASP A 244 -6.52 -17.16 -12.43
C ASP A 244 -7.17 -16.20 -11.41
N ASP A 245 -7.97 -16.72 -10.48
CA ASP A 245 -8.66 -15.93 -9.45
C ASP A 245 -7.82 -15.73 -8.18
N GLY A 246 -6.65 -16.32 -8.12
CA GLY A 246 -5.75 -16.26 -7.00
C GLY A 246 -4.87 -15.01 -6.96
N TRP A 247 -3.66 -15.21 -6.44
CA TRP A 247 -2.65 -14.17 -6.34
C TRP A 247 -2.22 -13.67 -7.71
N LYS A 248 -2.22 -12.34 -7.87
CA LYS A 248 -1.76 -11.68 -9.09
C LYS A 248 -0.34 -11.15 -8.93
N CYS A 249 0.42 -11.19 -10.00
CA CYS A 249 1.78 -10.62 -10.03
C CYS A 249 1.72 -9.14 -10.35
N LEU A 250 2.39 -8.32 -9.52
CA LEU A 250 2.69 -6.93 -9.82
C LEU A 250 4.21 -6.79 -10.06
N PRO A 251 4.59 -6.32 -11.25
CA PRO A 251 5.97 -6.05 -11.63
C PRO A 251 6.52 -4.78 -10.99
#